data_d0064cf1edf2102925c218aabc0e8694
#
_entry.id   d0064cf1edf2102925c218aabc0e8694
#
_cell.length_a   1.000
_cell.length_b   1.000
_cell.length_c   1.000
_cell.angle_alpha   90.00
_cell.angle_beta   90.00
_cell.angle_gamma   90.00
#
_symmetry.space_group_name_H-M   'P 1'
#
loop_
_entity.id
_entity.type
_entity.pdbx_description
1 polymer ?
#
loop_
_entity_poly.entity_id
_entity_poly.type
_entity_poly.pdbx_seq_one_letter_code
_entity_poly.pdbx_strand_id
1 'polypeptide(L)'
;IEFADLIRPIVAEKYPDANNDDNFLSRAGLIQERITFFNEAPEMFSYIYERPSIDKKLIANKKQKVTLDIVPKILSVIIEDLNCLGGGELDWNLENLKTTLFALAESKGYKNGQILWPMRAILTGLPYSPGAFEVAEILGREETLDRLKEAQKAF
;
A
#
# COMPACT_ATOMS: atom_id res chain seq x y z
N ILE A 1 -16.80 -20.57 11.62
CA ILE A 1 -15.44 -20.02 11.75
C ILE A 1 -15.21 -19.03 10.61
N GLU A 2 -14.80 -17.82 10.97
CA GLU A 2 -14.52 -16.81 9.98
C GLU A 2 -13.16 -17.03 9.30
N PHE A 3 -13.04 -16.54 8.08
CA PHE A 3 -11.80 -16.65 7.30
C PHE A 3 -10.58 -16.13 8.08
N ALA A 4 -10.71 -15.01 8.80
CA ALA A 4 -9.64 -14.46 9.61
C ALA A 4 -9.14 -15.45 10.67
N ASP A 5 -10.05 -16.17 11.30
CA ASP A 5 -9.69 -17.18 12.33
C ASP A 5 -8.93 -18.36 11.74
N LEU A 6 -9.25 -18.71 10.49
CA LEU A 6 -8.58 -19.81 9.80
C LEU A 6 -7.15 -19.44 9.42
N ILE A 7 -6.93 -18.22 8.95
CA ILE A 7 -5.61 -17.82 8.44
C ILE A 7 -4.69 -17.20 9.50
N ARG A 8 -5.24 -16.70 10.63
CA ARG A 8 -4.40 -16.07 11.66
C ARG A 8 -3.25 -16.94 12.14
N PRO A 9 -3.47 -18.23 12.50
CA PRO A 9 -2.36 -19.09 12.92
C PRO A 9 -1.32 -19.30 11.83
N ILE A 10 -1.78 -19.38 10.57
CA ILE A 10 -0.90 -19.57 9.41
C ILE A 10 0.00 -18.35 9.20
N VAL A 11 -0.58 -17.17 9.27
CA VAL A 11 0.16 -15.90 9.17
C VAL A 11 1.12 -15.74 10.35
N ALA A 12 0.65 -16.04 11.56
CA ALA A 12 1.42 -15.88 12.79
C ALA A 12 2.64 -16.80 12.85
N GLU A 13 2.63 -17.92 12.14
CA GLU A 13 3.79 -18.80 12.04
C GLU A 13 5.02 -18.05 11.49
N LYS A 14 4.81 -17.20 10.49
CA LYS A 14 5.86 -16.38 9.90
C LYS A 14 5.93 -14.98 10.53
N TYR A 15 4.79 -14.42 10.89
CA TYR A 15 4.65 -13.07 11.44
C TYR A 15 3.91 -13.16 12.79
N PRO A 16 4.61 -13.42 13.90
CA PRO A 16 3.97 -13.60 15.22
C PRO A 16 3.11 -12.42 15.68
N ASP A 17 3.40 -11.22 15.22
CA ASP A 17 2.62 -10.02 15.55
C ASP A 17 1.14 -10.14 15.12
N ALA A 18 0.83 -11.03 14.18
CA ALA A 18 -0.55 -11.28 13.75
C ALA A 18 -1.44 -11.77 14.89
N ASN A 19 -0.87 -12.44 15.90
CA ASN A 19 -1.63 -12.91 17.07
C ASN A 19 -2.20 -11.76 17.91
N ASN A 20 -1.50 -10.61 17.91
CA ASN A 20 -1.87 -9.45 18.70
C ASN A 20 -2.40 -8.29 17.86
N ASP A 21 -2.68 -8.56 16.59
CA ASP A 21 -3.16 -7.54 15.65
C ASP A 21 -4.66 -7.34 15.78
N ASP A 22 -5.06 -6.24 16.41
CA ASP A 22 -6.47 -5.89 16.61
C ASP A 22 -7.21 -5.63 15.28
N ASN A 23 -6.47 -5.32 14.22
CA ASN A 23 -7.02 -5.04 12.90
C ASN A 23 -6.98 -6.25 11.97
N PHE A 24 -6.61 -7.42 12.47
CA PHE A 24 -6.41 -8.61 11.64
C PHE A 24 -7.67 -8.98 10.85
N LEU A 25 -8.83 -8.87 11.44
CA LEU A 25 -10.10 -9.19 10.76
C LEU A 25 -10.30 -8.33 9.50
N SER A 26 -10.11 -7.02 9.62
CA SER A 26 -10.22 -6.10 8.48
C SER A 26 -9.19 -6.40 7.40
N ARG A 27 -7.96 -6.69 7.82
CA ARG A 27 -6.85 -7.01 6.93
C ARG A 27 -7.08 -8.32 6.18
N ALA A 28 -7.60 -9.32 6.88
CA ALA A 28 -7.96 -10.60 6.29
C ALA A 28 -9.05 -10.45 5.21
N GLY A 29 -10.03 -9.59 5.46
CA GLY A 29 -11.09 -9.32 4.49
C GLY A 29 -10.58 -8.82 3.15
N LEU A 30 -9.47 -8.07 3.14
CA LEU A 30 -8.90 -7.55 1.90
C LEU A 30 -8.26 -8.62 1.03
N ILE A 31 -7.78 -9.70 1.60
CA ILE A 31 -7.10 -10.76 0.84
C ILE A 31 -7.95 -11.97 0.57
N GLN A 32 -9.11 -12.08 1.20
CA GLN A 32 -9.96 -13.27 1.13
C GLN A 32 -10.29 -13.70 -0.30
N GLU A 33 -10.55 -12.74 -1.17
CA GLU A 33 -10.89 -13.01 -2.57
C GLU A 33 -9.66 -13.13 -3.47
N ARG A 34 -8.46 -12.84 -2.94
CA ARG A 34 -7.22 -12.79 -3.71
C ARG A 34 -6.36 -14.04 -3.56
N ILE A 35 -6.73 -14.94 -2.64
CA ILE A 35 -5.99 -16.18 -2.42
C ILE A 35 -6.85 -17.39 -2.76
N THR A 36 -6.21 -18.44 -3.24
CA THR A 36 -6.86 -19.73 -3.53
C THR A 36 -6.62 -20.72 -2.38
N PHE A 37 -5.43 -20.68 -1.80
CA PHE A 37 -5.04 -21.57 -0.71
C PHE A 37 -4.61 -20.75 0.51
N PHE A 38 -4.88 -21.26 1.70
CA PHE A 38 -4.55 -20.57 2.96
C PHE A 38 -3.06 -20.34 3.15
N ASN A 39 -2.20 -21.17 2.58
CA ASN A 39 -0.76 -21.01 2.67
C ASN A 39 -0.21 -19.80 1.88
N GLU A 40 -1.03 -19.17 1.05
CA GLU A 40 -0.68 -17.91 0.38
C GLU A 40 -0.81 -16.71 1.30
N ALA A 41 -1.54 -16.84 2.42
CA ALA A 41 -1.83 -15.72 3.31
C ALA A 41 -0.58 -15.03 3.88
N PRO A 42 0.47 -15.75 4.35
CA PRO A 42 1.66 -15.07 4.88
C PRO A 42 2.30 -14.09 3.90
N GLU A 43 2.39 -14.45 2.61
CA GLU A 43 2.95 -13.56 1.59
C GLU A 43 2.06 -12.32 1.40
N MET A 44 0.76 -12.50 1.37
CA MET A 44 -0.20 -11.40 1.19
C MET A 44 -0.25 -10.45 2.39
N PHE A 45 0.21 -10.89 3.57
CA PHE A 45 0.34 -10.07 4.78
C PHE A 45 1.75 -9.50 4.97
N SER A 46 2.72 -9.91 4.16
CA SER A 46 4.14 -9.59 4.37
C SER A 46 4.40 -8.09 4.56
N TYR A 47 3.83 -7.25 3.72
CA TYR A 47 4.06 -5.80 3.75
C TYR A 47 3.45 -5.12 4.98
N ILE A 48 2.50 -5.77 5.66
CA ILE A 48 1.89 -5.20 6.86
C ILE A 48 2.87 -5.26 8.04
N TYR A 49 3.58 -6.36 8.18
CA TYR A 49 4.47 -6.62 9.32
C TYR A 49 5.94 -6.33 9.05
N GLU A 50 6.32 -6.27 7.77
CA GLU A 50 7.69 -5.96 7.36
C GLU A 50 7.68 -4.94 6.22
N ARG A 51 8.60 -3.96 6.27
CA ARG A 51 8.77 -3.03 5.16
C ARG A 51 9.44 -3.75 4.00
N PRO A 52 8.84 -3.73 2.79
CA PRO A 52 9.46 -4.37 1.64
C PRO A 52 10.70 -3.60 1.17
N SER A 53 11.63 -4.32 0.55
CA SER A 53 12.74 -3.70 -0.16
C SER A 53 12.25 -2.96 -1.40
N ILE A 54 12.94 -1.90 -1.78
CA ILE A 54 12.60 -1.15 -2.99
C ILE A 54 13.00 -1.97 -4.22
N ASP A 55 12.01 -2.37 -5.02
CA ASP A 55 12.21 -3.13 -6.24
C ASP A 55 11.93 -2.24 -7.46
N LYS A 56 12.98 -1.71 -8.04
CA LYS A 56 12.86 -0.81 -9.21
C LYS A 56 12.25 -1.49 -10.42
N LYS A 57 12.44 -2.81 -10.56
CA LYS A 57 11.84 -3.57 -11.66
C LYS A 57 10.33 -3.69 -11.52
N LEU A 58 9.85 -3.79 -10.28
CA LEU A 58 8.42 -3.81 -10.01
C LEU A 58 7.79 -2.44 -10.18
N ILE A 59 8.49 -1.38 -9.76
CA ILE A 59 8.01 0.00 -9.82
C ILE A 59 7.87 0.45 -11.28
N ALA A 60 8.88 0.18 -12.12
CA ALA A 60 8.81 0.49 -13.55
C ALA A 60 7.73 -0.36 -14.21
N ASN A 61 6.82 0.27 -14.96
CA ASN A 61 5.70 -0.43 -15.59
C ASN A 61 5.26 0.26 -16.87
N LYS A 62 5.55 -0.37 -18.01
CA LYS A 62 5.19 0.17 -19.33
C LYS A 62 3.68 0.34 -19.49
N LYS A 63 2.90 -0.62 -19.02
CA LYS A 63 1.43 -0.61 -19.14
C LYS A 63 0.84 0.59 -18.41
N GLN A 64 1.40 0.92 -17.24
CA GLN A 64 0.98 2.06 -16.44
C GLN A 64 1.72 3.35 -16.80
N LYS A 65 2.62 3.29 -17.79
CA LYS A 65 3.44 4.43 -18.23
C LYS A 65 4.32 5.00 -17.12
N VAL A 66 4.85 4.11 -16.27
CA VAL A 66 5.77 4.48 -15.18
C VAL A 66 7.19 4.12 -15.59
N THR A 67 8.03 5.15 -15.70
CA THR A 67 9.46 5.02 -15.90
C THR A 67 10.19 5.47 -14.64
N LEU A 68 11.38 4.94 -14.38
CA LEU A 68 12.08 5.25 -13.12
C LEU A 68 12.44 6.72 -12.97
N ASP A 69 12.64 7.42 -14.07
CA ASP A 69 13.00 8.85 -14.07
C ASP A 69 11.88 9.76 -13.55
N ILE A 70 10.61 9.35 -13.69
CA ILE A 70 9.48 10.15 -13.20
C ILE A 70 9.11 9.84 -11.74
N VAL A 71 9.58 8.72 -11.20
CA VAL A 71 9.21 8.26 -9.85
C VAL A 71 9.56 9.27 -8.75
N PRO A 72 10.77 9.89 -8.73
CA PRO A 72 11.07 10.88 -7.68
C PRO A 72 10.07 12.02 -7.62
N LYS A 73 9.67 12.54 -8.77
CA LYS A 73 8.71 13.64 -8.84
C LYS A 73 7.31 13.19 -8.40
N ILE A 74 6.90 12.00 -8.84
CA ILE A 74 5.61 11.41 -8.44
C ILE A 74 5.57 11.24 -6.92
N LEU A 75 6.63 10.69 -6.31
CA LEU A 75 6.70 10.54 -4.87
C LEU A 75 6.64 11.87 -4.14
N SER A 76 7.32 12.90 -4.65
CA SER A 76 7.27 14.23 -4.06
C SER A 76 5.85 14.78 -4.00
N VAL A 77 5.10 14.70 -5.09
CA VAL A 77 3.73 15.24 -5.13
C VAL A 77 2.76 14.41 -4.28
N ILE A 78 2.94 13.09 -4.25
CA ILE A 78 2.12 12.21 -3.39
C ILE A 78 2.37 12.55 -1.91
N ILE A 79 3.63 12.64 -1.50
CA ILE A 79 4.00 12.94 -0.11
C ILE A 79 3.45 14.30 0.30
N GLU A 80 3.59 15.31 -0.55
CA GLU A 80 3.10 16.65 -0.27
C GLU A 80 1.59 16.66 -0.01
N ASP A 81 0.81 16.05 -0.90
CA ASP A 81 -0.65 16.01 -0.75
C ASP A 81 -1.09 15.13 0.43
N LEU A 82 -0.46 13.99 0.63
CA LEU A 82 -0.83 13.09 1.73
C LEU A 82 -0.41 13.64 3.10
N ASN A 83 0.62 14.48 3.16
CA ASN A 83 0.97 15.17 4.41
C ASN A 83 -0.17 16.06 4.93
N CYS A 84 -0.99 16.58 4.03
CA CYS A 84 -2.14 17.43 4.39
C CYS A 84 -3.36 16.58 4.83
N LEU A 85 -3.37 15.29 4.53
CA LEU A 85 -4.47 14.40 4.88
C LEU A 85 -4.23 13.75 6.25
N GLY A 86 -5.26 13.68 7.08
CA GLY A 86 -5.16 13.03 8.40
C GLY A 86 -4.52 13.87 9.49
N GLY A 87 -4.03 15.07 9.15
CA GLY A 87 -3.46 16.01 10.12
C GLY A 87 -4.29 17.26 10.31
N GLY A 88 -5.50 17.32 9.74
CA GLY A 88 -6.38 18.49 9.75
C GLY A 88 -7.85 18.11 9.71
N GLU A 89 -8.62 18.77 8.85
CA GLU A 89 -10.06 18.60 8.77
C GLU A 89 -10.51 17.26 8.17
N LEU A 90 -9.68 16.66 7.30
CA LEU A 90 -10.00 15.39 6.64
C LEU A 90 -9.25 14.24 7.29
N ASP A 91 -9.99 13.17 7.58
CA ASP A 91 -9.44 11.95 8.17
C ASP A 91 -8.67 11.11 7.15
N TRP A 92 -7.73 10.33 7.66
CA TRP A 92 -7.02 9.33 6.87
C TRP A 92 -7.90 8.09 6.73
N ASN A 93 -8.68 8.02 5.66
CA ASN A 93 -9.55 6.90 5.36
C ASN A 93 -9.58 6.62 3.86
N LEU A 94 -10.16 5.49 3.49
CA LEU A 94 -10.19 5.02 2.10
C LEU A 94 -10.79 6.06 1.14
N GLU A 95 -11.91 6.65 1.50
CA GLU A 95 -12.62 7.62 0.66
C GLU A 95 -11.78 8.87 0.42
N ASN A 96 -11.22 9.43 1.49
CA ASN A 96 -10.40 10.64 1.39
C ASN A 96 -9.08 10.39 0.67
N LEU A 97 -8.46 9.23 0.89
CA LEU A 97 -7.27 8.80 0.15
C LEU A 97 -7.55 8.72 -1.34
N LYS A 98 -8.63 8.08 -1.70
CA LYS A 98 -9.05 7.91 -3.10
C LYS A 98 -9.29 9.27 -3.75
N THR A 99 -10.07 10.13 -3.11
CA THR A 99 -10.39 11.47 -3.62
C THR A 99 -9.13 12.30 -3.79
N THR A 100 -8.24 12.29 -2.80
CA THR A 100 -6.99 13.06 -2.82
C THR A 100 -6.08 12.61 -3.95
N LEU A 101 -5.87 11.31 -4.11
CA LEU A 101 -4.96 10.78 -5.11
C LEU A 101 -5.49 10.93 -6.54
N PHE A 102 -6.79 10.77 -6.76
CA PHE A 102 -7.38 11.01 -8.07
C PHE A 102 -7.31 12.49 -8.46
N ALA A 103 -7.59 13.39 -7.51
CA ALA A 103 -7.48 14.83 -7.74
C ALA A 103 -6.03 15.24 -8.04
N LEU A 104 -5.06 14.62 -7.35
CA LEU A 104 -3.64 14.84 -7.59
C LEU A 104 -3.25 14.47 -9.02
N ALA A 105 -3.66 13.29 -9.47
CA ALA A 105 -3.36 12.83 -10.82
C ALA A 105 -3.90 13.81 -11.87
N GLU A 106 -5.16 14.22 -11.71
CA GLU A 106 -5.81 15.17 -12.62
C GLU A 106 -5.10 16.52 -12.62
N SER A 107 -4.82 17.08 -11.44
CA SER A 107 -4.22 18.42 -11.32
C SER A 107 -2.79 18.49 -11.86
N LYS A 108 -2.03 17.41 -11.78
CA LYS A 108 -0.64 17.34 -12.24
C LYS A 108 -0.48 16.77 -13.65
N GLY A 109 -1.58 16.37 -14.28
CA GLY A 109 -1.55 15.82 -15.63
C GLY A 109 -1.04 14.39 -15.72
N TYR A 110 -1.09 13.63 -14.63
CA TYR A 110 -0.74 12.22 -14.63
C TYR A 110 -1.98 11.36 -14.83
N LYS A 111 -1.79 10.18 -15.40
CA LYS A 111 -2.81 9.14 -15.38
C LYS A 111 -2.88 8.51 -13.99
N ASN A 112 -4.04 8.01 -13.60
CA ASN A 112 -4.21 7.40 -12.28
C ASN A 112 -3.17 6.31 -12.01
N GLY A 113 -2.90 5.44 -12.98
CA GLY A 113 -1.90 4.39 -12.85
C GLY A 113 -0.47 4.90 -12.61
N GLN A 114 -0.13 6.07 -13.12
CA GLN A 114 1.20 6.67 -12.89
C GLN A 114 1.40 7.11 -11.44
N ILE A 115 0.32 7.42 -10.74
CA ILE A 115 0.35 7.75 -9.31
C ILE A 115 0.21 6.48 -8.47
N LEU A 116 -0.79 5.66 -8.78
CA LEU A 116 -1.17 4.53 -7.92
C LEU A 116 -0.24 3.33 -8.02
N TRP A 117 0.29 3.05 -9.20
CA TRP A 117 1.16 1.88 -9.37
C TRP A 117 2.46 1.99 -8.57
N PRO A 118 3.26 3.07 -8.71
CA PRO A 118 4.49 3.17 -7.94
C PRO A 118 4.22 3.23 -6.43
N MET A 119 3.16 3.90 -6.02
CA MET A 119 2.78 3.94 -4.60
C MET A 119 2.50 2.54 -4.06
N ARG A 120 1.66 1.77 -4.73
CA ARG A 120 1.33 0.39 -4.32
C ARG A 120 2.58 -0.51 -4.33
N ALA A 121 3.38 -0.44 -5.38
CA ALA A 121 4.60 -1.24 -5.50
C ALA A 121 5.59 -0.96 -4.39
N ILE A 122 5.72 0.31 -4.00
CA ILE A 122 6.60 0.73 -2.90
C ILE A 122 6.05 0.25 -1.56
N LEU A 123 4.75 0.42 -1.33
CA LEU A 123 4.14 0.08 -0.05
C LEU A 123 4.08 -1.43 0.20
N THR A 124 3.88 -2.23 -0.83
CA THR A 124 3.67 -3.68 -0.69
C THR A 124 4.85 -4.53 -1.14
N GLY A 125 5.63 -4.09 -2.11
CA GLY A 125 6.66 -4.91 -2.73
C GLY A 125 6.15 -6.12 -3.49
N LEU A 126 4.83 -6.17 -3.76
CA LEU A 126 4.18 -7.31 -4.39
C LEU A 126 3.63 -6.95 -5.77
N PRO A 127 3.72 -7.86 -6.76
CA PRO A 127 3.10 -7.64 -8.06
C PRO A 127 1.56 -7.65 -7.98
N TYR A 128 0.99 -8.33 -6.99
CA TYR A 128 -0.45 -8.39 -6.73
C TYR A 128 -0.72 -8.08 -5.27
N SER A 129 -1.66 -7.16 -5.00
CA SER A 129 -2.05 -6.77 -3.65
C SER A 129 -3.38 -6.02 -3.72
N PRO A 130 -4.01 -5.69 -2.58
CA PRO A 130 -5.04 -4.66 -2.55
C PRO A 130 -4.53 -3.36 -3.17
N GLY A 131 -5.45 -2.48 -3.58
CA GLY A 131 -5.09 -1.21 -4.20
C GLY A 131 -4.33 -0.27 -3.27
N ALA A 132 -3.69 0.75 -3.86
CA ALA A 132 -2.88 1.71 -3.09
C ALA A 132 -3.68 2.39 -1.97
N PHE A 133 -4.95 2.72 -2.20
CA PHE A 133 -5.80 3.35 -1.19
C PHE A 133 -6.05 2.43 0.01
N GLU A 134 -6.38 1.17 -0.26
CA GLU A 134 -6.67 0.18 0.76
C GLU A 134 -5.42 -0.13 1.58
N VAL A 135 -4.28 -0.25 0.92
CA VAL A 135 -3.00 -0.48 1.59
C VAL A 135 -2.62 0.71 2.48
N ALA A 136 -2.78 1.94 1.97
CA ALA A 136 -2.48 3.15 2.74
C ALA A 136 -3.39 3.29 3.96
N GLU A 137 -4.66 2.94 3.83
CA GLU A 137 -5.59 2.95 4.97
C GLU A 137 -5.16 1.95 6.04
N ILE A 138 -4.78 0.73 5.64
CA ILE A 138 -4.35 -0.33 6.55
C ILE A 138 -3.05 0.03 7.27
N LEU A 139 -2.07 0.57 6.55
CA LEU A 139 -0.79 0.93 7.13
C LEU A 139 -0.90 2.16 8.04
N GLY A 140 -1.85 3.04 7.76
CA GLY A 140 -2.00 4.29 8.48
C GLY A 140 -1.11 5.40 7.93
N ARG A 141 -1.39 6.64 8.36
CA ARG A 141 -0.72 7.84 7.84
C ARG A 141 0.79 7.82 8.04
N GLU A 142 1.24 7.59 9.28
CA GLU A 142 2.68 7.65 9.60
C GLU A 142 3.48 6.61 8.84
N GLU A 143 3.03 5.37 8.86
CA GLU A 143 3.74 4.28 8.19
C GLU A 143 3.76 4.47 6.68
N THR A 144 2.64 4.88 6.08
CA THR A 144 2.57 5.16 4.65
C THR A 144 3.54 6.25 4.24
N LEU A 145 3.53 7.37 4.96
CA LEU A 145 4.41 8.51 4.64
C LEU A 145 5.89 8.15 4.84
N ASP A 146 6.21 7.43 5.90
CA ASP A 146 7.59 7.01 6.17
C ASP A 146 8.13 6.09 5.06
N ARG A 147 7.32 5.14 4.60
CA ARG A 147 7.70 4.25 3.50
C ARG A 147 7.93 5.00 2.20
N LEU A 148 7.07 5.97 1.88
CA LEU A 148 7.21 6.77 0.67
C LEU A 148 8.45 7.66 0.74
N LYS A 149 8.73 8.27 1.89
CA LYS A 149 9.92 9.10 2.11
C LYS A 149 11.21 8.28 2.03
N GLU A 150 11.22 7.08 2.61
CA GLU A 150 12.35 6.15 2.50
C GLU A 150 12.60 5.75 1.04
N ALA A 151 11.54 5.44 0.31
CA ALA A 151 11.64 5.08 -1.10
C ALA A 151 12.22 6.22 -1.93
N GLN A 152 11.85 7.47 -1.62
CA GLN A 152 12.33 8.65 -2.33
C GLN A 152 13.86 8.75 -2.29
N LYS A 153 14.48 8.32 -1.21
CA LYS A 153 15.94 8.33 -1.07
C LYS A 153 16.63 7.33 -2.01
N ALA A 154 15.92 6.34 -2.54
CA ALA A 154 16.47 5.32 -3.42
C ALA A 154 16.51 5.74 -4.90
N PHE A 155 15.98 6.91 -5.22
CA PHE A 155 15.90 7.42 -6.60
C PHE A 155 16.70 8.70 -6.84
#